data_775d68f6f0272b7b1b9fc01aeef6ea7b
#
_entry.id   775d68f6f0272b7b1b9fc01aeef6ea7b
#
_cell.length_a   1.000
_cell.length_b   1.000
_cell.length_c   1.000
_cell.angle_alpha   90.00
_cell.angle_beta   90.00
_cell.angle_gamma   90.00
#
_symmetry.space_group_name_H-M   'P 1'
#
loop_
_entity.id
_entity.type
_entity.pdbx_description
1 polymer ?
#
loop_
_entity_poly.entity_id
_entity_poly.type
_entity_poly.pdbx_seq_one_letter_code
_entity_poly.pdbx_strand_id
1 'polypeptide(L)'
;NQEKANWFELLKTAPKAFWTVTLVQFFCWFAFQYMWTYSAGAIAENVWQTTDASSVGYQEAGNWYGVLAAVQSIAAVICSFILAKVPNKYHKAGYFGCLALGALGFFSVFFISNQYALVLSYTLIGIAWAGIITYPLTIVTNALSGKHMGTYLGLFNGSICMPQIVASLLSFILFPMLGSHQATMFLVAGAVLLLGAFSVCLIKETHGE
;
A
#
# COMPACT_ATOMS: atom_id res chain seq x y z
N ASN A 1 3.06 29.63 -26.26
CA ASN A 1 4.22 28.75 -26.31
C ASN A 1 4.28 27.98 -24.99
N GLN A 2 3.58 26.83 -24.93
CA GLN A 2 3.87 25.85 -23.89
C GLN A 2 5.20 25.22 -24.31
N GLU A 3 6.29 25.60 -23.65
CA GLU A 3 7.53 24.86 -23.71
C GLU A 3 7.18 23.39 -23.41
N LYS A 4 7.44 22.50 -24.35
CA LYS A 4 7.26 21.08 -24.13
C LYS A 4 8.12 20.72 -22.94
N ALA A 5 7.47 20.43 -21.82
CA ALA A 5 8.16 20.05 -20.61
C ALA A 5 8.99 18.78 -20.88
N ASN A 6 10.31 18.92 -20.84
CA ASN A 6 11.18 17.76 -20.91
C ASN A 6 11.06 17.00 -19.59
N TRP A 7 10.26 15.95 -19.60
CA TRP A 7 9.99 15.13 -18.41
C TRP A 7 11.28 14.60 -17.73
N PHE A 8 12.33 14.40 -18.49
CA PHE A 8 13.63 13.94 -17.97
C PHE A 8 14.34 15.03 -17.16
N GLU A 9 14.28 16.30 -17.62
CA GLU A 9 14.78 17.43 -16.86
C GLU A 9 13.95 17.72 -15.62
N LEU A 10 12.63 17.58 -15.71
CA LEU A 10 11.74 17.71 -14.56
C LEU A 10 12.05 16.70 -13.48
N LEU A 11 12.34 15.44 -13.83
CA LEU A 11 12.76 14.42 -12.87
C LEU A 11 14.09 14.80 -12.20
N LYS A 12 15.06 15.29 -12.93
CA LYS A 12 16.36 15.71 -12.36
C LYS A 12 16.25 16.85 -11.38
N THR A 13 15.32 17.75 -11.60
CA THR A 13 15.11 18.97 -10.81
C THR A 13 13.96 18.84 -9.81
N ALA A 14 13.33 17.64 -9.72
CA ALA A 14 12.23 17.38 -8.80
C ALA A 14 12.64 17.61 -7.34
N PRO A 15 11.76 18.16 -6.50
CA PRO A 15 12.01 18.34 -5.08
C PRO A 15 12.38 17.03 -4.40
N LYS A 16 13.19 17.09 -3.36
CA LYS A 16 13.58 15.89 -2.59
C LYS A 16 12.37 15.15 -2.03
N ALA A 17 11.32 15.85 -1.64
CA ALA A 17 10.08 15.27 -1.17
C ALA A 17 9.39 14.39 -2.23
N PHE A 18 9.46 14.77 -3.51
CA PHE A 18 8.96 13.94 -4.61
C PHE A 18 9.61 12.55 -4.63
N TRP A 19 10.93 12.48 -4.51
CA TRP A 19 11.67 11.23 -4.53
C TRP A 19 11.48 10.38 -3.27
N THR A 20 11.46 11.02 -2.11
CA THR A 20 11.25 10.30 -0.84
C THR A 20 9.85 9.73 -0.74
N VAL A 21 8.84 10.47 -1.16
CA VAL A 21 7.45 9.97 -1.22
C VAL A 21 7.30 8.87 -2.26
N THR A 22 7.96 9.00 -3.41
CA THR A 22 7.98 7.94 -4.44
C THR A 22 8.59 6.65 -3.89
N LEU A 23 9.64 6.74 -3.09
CA LEU A 23 10.23 5.57 -2.42
C LEU A 23 9.25 4.90 -1.46
N VAL A 24 8.56 5.68 -0.63
CA VAL A 24 7.53 5.15 0.27
C VAL A 24 6.41 4.46 -0.52
N GLN A 25 5.96 5.09 -1.59
CA GLN A 25 4.94 4.51 -2.47
C GLN A 25 5.40 3.23 -3.15
N PHE A 26 6.68 3.11 -3.48
CA PHE A 26 7.22 1.87 -4.01
C PHE A 26 6.95 0.69 -3.06
N PHE A 27 7.29 0.84 -1.79
CA PHE A 27 7.03 -0.20 -0.79
C PHE A 27 5.54 -0.45 -0.56
N CYS A 28 4.73 0.60 -0.51
CA CYS A 28 3.30 0.49 -0.29
C CYS A 28 2.61 -0.30 -1.42
N TRP A 29 2.84 0.08 -2.66
CA TRP A 29 2.20 -0.56 -3.80
C TRP A 29 2.75 -1.95 -4.08
N PHE A 30 4.01 -2.21 -3.75
CA PHE A 30 4.59 -3.55 -3.74
C PHE A 30 3.83 -4.46 -2.78
N ALA A 31 3.64 -4.03 -1.55
CA ALA A 31 2.95 -4.80 -0.51
C ALA A 31 1.48 -5.07 -0.87
N PHE A 32 0.76 -4.05 -1.34
CA PHE A 32 -0.64 -4.20 -1.73
C PHE A 32 -0.82 -5.06 -2.98
N GLN A 33 0.15 -5.12 -3.89
CA GLN A 33 0.11 -6.05 -5.00
C GLN A 33 0.03 -7.50 -4.51
N TYR A 34 0.75 -7.86 -3.47
CA TYR A 34 0.66 -9.19 -2.86
C TYR A 34 -0.66 -9.41 -2.13
N MET A 35 -1.23 -8.38 -1.50
CA MET A 35 -2.56 -8.47 -0.94
C MET A 35 -3.59 -8.84 -2.00
N TRP A 36 -3.61 -8.16 -3.12
CA TRP A 36 -4.57 -8.46 -4.20
C TRP A 36 -4.35 -9.83 -4.82
N THR A 37 -3.10 -10.23 -4.98
CA THR A 37 -2.76 -11.51 -5.63
C THR A 37 -3.05 -12.70 -4.73
N TYR A 38 -2.75 -12.60 -3.43
CA TYR A 38 -2.71 -13.75 -2.52
C TYR A 38 -3.82 -13.80 -1.48
N SER A 39 -4.71 -12.81 -1.38
CA SER A 39 -5.75 -12.77 -0.35
C SER A 39 -6.67 -13.97 -0.37
N ALA A 40 -7.28 -14.28 -1.50
CA ALA A 40 -8.21 -15.40 -1.59
C ALA A 40 -7.54 -16.73 -1.24
N GLY A 41 -6.34 -16.96 -1.77
CA GLY A 41 -5.56 -18.17 -1.49
C GLY A 41 -5.08 -18.28 -0.04
N ALA A 42 -4.62 -17.18 0.56
CA ALA A 42 -4.22 -17.17 1.96
C ALA A 42 -5.40 -17.47 2.90
N ILE A 43 -6.56 -16.92 2.62
CA ILE A 43 -7.78 -17.20 3.37
C ILE A 43 -8.21 -18.66 3.20
N ALA A 44 -8.14 -19.19 1.97
CA ALA A 44 -8.45 -20.58 1.69
C ALA A 44 -7.52 -21.53 2.46
N GLU A 45 -6.22 -21.26 2.48
CA GLU A 45 -5.25 -22.06 3.21
C GLU A 45 -5.49 -22.04 4.73
N ASN A 46 -5.69 -20.85 5.30
CA ASN A 46 -5.73 -20.68 6.75
C ASN A 46 -7.10 -20.99 7.37
N VAL A 47 -8.18 -20.69 6.67
CA VAL A 47 -9.55 -20.83 7.20
C VAL A 47 -10.21 -22.12 6.71
N TRP A 48 -10.15 -22.41 5.43
CA TRP A 48 -10.76 -23.60 4.82
C TRP A 48 -9.79 -24.75 4.58
N GLN A 49 -8.52 -24.58 4.93
CA GLN A 49 -7.46 -25.58 4.87
C GLN A 49 -7.35 -26.28 3.50
N THR A 50 -7.49 -25.50 2.45
CA THR A 50 -7.40 -25.97 1.07
C THR A 50 -6.47 -25.10 0.22
N THR A 51 -5.75 -25.75 -0.69
CA THR A 51 -4.95 -25.09 -1.73
C THR A 51 -5.53 -25.35 -3.13
N ASP A 52 -6.57 -26.18 -3.22
CA ASP A 52 -7.22 -26.53 -4.49
C ASP A 52 -8.18 -25.43 -4.91
N ALA A 53 -7.79 -24.69 -5.97
CA ALA A 53 -8.60 -23.59 -6.53
C ALA A 53 -9.97 -24.03 -7.06
N SER A 54 -10.16 -25.32 -7.32
CA SER A 54 -11.45 -25.88 -7.78
C SER A 54 -12.36 -26.29 -6.62
N SER A 55 -11.88 -26.29 -5.41
CA SER A 55 -12.63 -26.72 -4.22
C SER A 55 -13.70 -25.70 -3.82
N VAL A 56 -14.76 -26.20 -3.19
CA VAL A 56 -15.82 -25.34 -2.60
C VAL A 56 -15.22 -24.41 -1.54
N GLY A 57 -14.28 -24.90 -0.73
CA GLY A 57 -13.61 -24.09 0.30
C GLY A 57 -12.85 -22.92 -0.29
N TYR A 58 -12.22 -23.06 -1.44
CA TYR A 58 -11.54 -21.96 -2.12
C TYR A 58 -12.53 -20.91 -2.66
N GLN A 59 -13.67 -21.35 -3.17
CA GLN A 59 -14.72 -20.42 -3.60
C GLN A 59 -15.33 -19.66 -2.42
N GLU A 60 -15.56 -20.32 -1.29
CA GLU A 60 -16.01 -19.67 -0.05
C GLU A 60 -14.99 -18.64 0.44
N ALA A 61 -13.69 -18.95 0.37
CA ALA A 61 -12.62 -18.02 0.69
C ALA A 61 -12.65 -16.78 -0.22
N GLY A 62 -12.87 -16.95 -1.50
CA GLY A 62 -13.03 -15.86 -2.46
C GLY A 62 -14.24 -14.98 -2.14
N ASN A 63 -15.37 -15.58 -1.80
CA ASN A 63 -16.58 -14.86 -1.38
C ASN A 63 -16.33 -14.07 -0.09
N TRP A 64 -15.67 -14.68 0.88
CA TRP A 64 -15.31 -14.01 2.14
C TRP A 64 -14.30 -12.88 1.92
N TYR A 65 -13.34 -13.07 1.02
CA TYR A 65 -12.45 -11.98 0.63
C TYR A 65 -13.21 -10.78 0.05
N GLY A 66 -14.26 -11.01 -0.73
CA GLY A 66 -15.14 -9.94 -1.20
C GLY A 66 -15.76 -9.13 -0.06
N VAL A 67 -16.21 -9.80 1.02
CA VAL A 67 -16.71 -9.15 2.23
C VAL A 67 -15.61 -8.37 2.93
N LEU A 68 -14.42 -8.96 3.07
CA LEU A 68 -13.27 -8.30 3.70
C LEU A 68 -12.79 -7.09 2.90
N ALA A 69 -12.83 -7.15 1.57
CA ALA A 69 -12.53 -6.02 0.70
C ALA A 69 -13.51 -4.86 0.91
N ALA A 70 -14.80 -5.16 1.14
CA ALA A 70 -15.79 -4.16 1.49
C ALA A 70 -15.50 -3.54 2.86
N VAL A 71 -15.15 -4.34 3.87
CA VAL A 71 -14.71 -3.87 5.19
C VAL A 71 -13.50 -2.95 5.08
N GLN A 72 -12.50 -3.35 4.31
CA GLN A 72 -11.31 -2.54 4.03
C GLN A 72 -11.68 -1.19 3.42
N SER A 73 -12.56 -1.18 2.44
CA SER A 73 -12.99 0.05 1.77
C SER A 73 -13.75 0.98 2.70
N ILE A 74 -14.65 0.45 3.52
CA ILE A 74 -15.39 1.22 4.53
C ILE A 74 -14.43 1.82 5.56
N ALA A 75 -13.50 1.02 6.08
CA ALA A 75 -12.49 1.47 7.01
C ALA A 75 -11.61 2.58 6.40
N ALA A 76 -11.24 2.45 5.13
CA ALA A 76 -10.47 3.46 4.42
C ALA A 76 -11.24 4.78 4.28
N VAL A 77 -12.51 4.74 3.94
CA VAL A 77 -13.36 5.94 3.84
C VAL A 77 -13.47 6.65 5.19
N ILE A 78 -13.80 5.92 6.25
CA ILE A 78 -13.91 6.49 7.60
C ILE A 78 -12.58 7.09 8.04
N CYS A 79 -11.48 6.36 7.84
CA CYS A 79 -10.15 6.83 8.18
C CYS A 79 -9.77 8.08 7.39
N SER A 80 -10.09 8.15 6.11
CA SER A 80 -9.81 9.32 5.28
C SER A 80 -10.48 10.60 5.80
N PHE A 81 -11.70 10.51 6.30
CA PHE A 81 -12.37 11.64 6.97
C PHE A 81 -11.66 12.08 8.24
N ILE A 82 -11.12 11.14 9.00
CA ILE A 82 -10.32 11.44 10.19
C ILE A 82 -9.00 12.11 9.79
N LEU A 83 -8.30 11.55 8.80
CA LEU A 83 -7.03 12.08 8.33
C LEU A 83 -7.15 13.49 7.75
N ALA A 84 -8.26 13.82 7.11
CA ALA A 84 -8.52 15.16 6.58
C ALA A 84 -8.54 16.25 7.66
N LYS A 85 -8.76 15.88 8.92
CA LYS A 85 -8.74 16.80 10.07
C LYS A 85 -7.38 16.90 10.74
N VAL A 86 -6.42 16.06 10.36
CA VAL A 86 -5.08 16.06 10.96
C VAL A 86 -4.29 17.27 10.45
N PRO A 87 -3.75 18.11 11.35
CA PRO A 87 -2.92 19.25 10.95
C PRO A 87 -1.67 18.81 10.19
N ASN A 88 -1.20 19.64 9.26
CA ASN A 88 -0.04 19.37 8.41
C ASN A 88 1.21 18.94 9.18
N LYS A 89 1.45 19.53 10.36
CA LYS A 89 2.59 19.19 11.23
C LYS A 89 2.62 17.73 11.69
N TYR A 90 1.51 17.02 11.61
CA TYR A 90 1.40 15.61 11.99
C TYR A 90 1.27 14.66 10.80
N HIS A 91 1.34 15.14 9.56
CA HIS A 91 1.19 14.30 8.37
C HIS A 91 2.18 13.15 8.34
N LYS A 92 3.44 13.42 8.67
CA LYS A 92 4.49 12.40 8.70
C LYS A 92 4.20 11.31 9.73
N ALA A 93 3.83 11.69 10.94
CA ALA A 93 3.45 10.76 12.00
C ALA A 93 2.19 9.98 11.65
N GLY A 94 1.19 10.63 11.07
CA GLY A 94 -0.04 9.99 10.59
C GLY A 94 0.22 8.98 9.47
N TYR A 95 1.06 9.33 8.52
CA TYR A 95 1.46 8.44 7.44
C TYR A 95 2.18 7.19 7.97
N PHE A 96 3.17 7.39 8.81
CA PHE A 96 3.87 6.29 9.49
C PHE A 96 2.90 5.39 10.25
N GLY A 97 2.02 5.97 11.06
CA GLY A 97 1.04 5.22 11.85
C GLY A 97 0.08 4.38 11.00
N CYS A 98 -0.43 4.94 9.91
CA CYS A 98 -1.30 4.21 8.98
C CYS A 98 -0.57 2.99 8.36
N LEU A 99 0.67 3.18 7.90
CA LEU A 99 1.44 2.10 7.30
C LEU A 99 1.85 1.04 8.33
N ALA A 100 2.22 1.44 9.53
CA ALA A 100 2.57 0.50 10.61
C ALA A 100 1.36 -0.37 11.01
N LEU A 101 0.18 0.23 11.13
CA LEU A 101 -1.06 -0.51 11.40
C LEU A 101 -1.41 -1.46 10.26
N GLY A 102 -1.23 -1.03 9.02
CA GLY A 102 -1.42 -1.89 7.85
C GLY A 102 -0.44 -3.07 7.82
N ALA A 103 0.81 -2.86 8.20
CA ALA A 103 1.79 -3.94 8.32
C ALA A 103 1.38 -4.97 9.37
N LEU A 104 0.87 -4.52 10.53
CA LEU A 104 0.29 -5.41 11.53
C LEU A 104 -0.90 -6.19 10.96
N GLY A 105 -1.75 -5.54 10.17
CA GLY A 105 -2.85 -6.20 9.48
C GLY A 105 -2.37 -7.31 8.55
N PHE A 106 -1.36 -7.06 7.74
CA PHE A 106 -0.77 -8.08 6.85
C PHE A 106 -0.15 -9.23 7.63
N PHE A 107 0.65 -8.96 8.65
CA PHE A 107 1.22 -10.02 9.49
C PHE A 107 0.13 -10.86 10.16
N SER A 108 -0.94 -10.24 10.63
CA SER A 108 -2.03 -10.93 11.30
C SER A 108 -2.77 -11.91 10.39
N VAL A 109 -2.89 -11.64 9.10
CA VAL A 109 -3.51 -12.56 8.14
C VAL A 109 -2.82 -13.93 8.11
N PHE A 110 -1.50 -13.96 8.25
CA PHE A 110 -0.75 -15.22 8.31
C PHE A 110 -1.12 -16.10 9.52
N PHE A 111 -1.38 -15.47 10.66
CA PHE A 111 -1.62 -16.19 11.92
C PHE A 111 -3.09 -16.51 12.20
N ILE A 112 -4.02 -15.83 11.53
CA ILE A 112 -5.44 -15.96 11.81
C ILE A 112 -6.06 -17.07 10.97
N SER A 113 -6.73 -18.01 11.63
CA SER A 113 -7.48 -19.10 11.01
C SER A 113 -9.01 -18.95 11.13
N ASN A 114 -9.49 -17.95 11.86
CA ASN A 114 -10.91 -17.64 12.00
C ASN A 114 -11.32 -16.57 10.99
N GLN A 115 -12.31 -16.87 10.14
CA GLN A 115 -12.77 -15.94 9.11
C GLN A 115 -13.26 -14.60 9.67
N TYR A 116 -13.90 -14.58 10.82
CA TYR A 116 -14.45 -13.37 11.43
C TYR A 116 -13.37 -12.49 12.06
N ALA A 117 -12.30 -13.09 12.59
CA ALA A 117 -11.16 -12.36 13.12
C ALA A 117 -10.39 -11.60 12.03
N LEU A 118 -10.45 -12.05 10.78
CA LEU A 118 -9.86 -11.37 9.63
C LEU A 118 -10.50 -9.99 9.36
N VAL A 119 -11.71 -9.73 9.87
CA VAL A 119 -12.34 -8.40 9.80
C VAL A 119 -11.44 -7.35 10.46
N LEU A 120 -10.81 -7.67 11.58
CA LEU A 120 -9.84 -6.76 12.22
C LEU A 120 -8.61 -6.55 11.34
N SER A 121 -8.06 -7.61 10.76
CA SER A 121 -6.90 -7.54 9.86
C SER A 121 -7.17 -6.61 8.68
N TYR A 122 -8.28 -6.77 8.00
CA TYR A 122 -8.63 -5.96 6.83
C TYR A 122 -9.10 -4.55 7.19
N THR A 123 -9.58 -4.33 8.39
CA THR A 123 -9.78 -2.98 8.93
C THR A 123 -8.45 -2.23 9.06
N LEU A 124 -7.42 -2.86 9.62
CA LEU A 124 -6.08 -2.29 9.71
C LEU A 124 -5.47 -2.03 8.32
N ILE A 125 -5.67 -2.94 7.38
CA ILE A 125 -5.24 -2.78 5.98
C ILE A 125 -5.96 -1.59 5.34
N GLY A 126 -7.23 -1.38 5.63
CA GLY A 126 -8.01 -0.23 5.18
C GLY A 126 -7.48 1.10 5.72
N ILE A 127 -6.99 1.13 6.95
CA ILE A 127 -6.33 2.30 7.53
C ILE A 127 -5.05 2.65 6.74
N ALA A 128 -4.23 1.65 6.43
CA ALA A 128 -3.06 1.84 5.58
C ALA A 128 -3.44 2.35 4.19
N TRP A 129 -4.47 1.81 3.60
CA TRP A 129 -4.98 2.24 2.30
C TRP A 129 -5.40 3.72 2.30
N ALA A 130 -6.09 4.17 3.34
CA ALA A 130 -6.43 5.59 3.52
C ALA A 130 -5.18 6.47 3.54
N GLY A 131 -4.15 6.06 4.27
CA GLY A 131 -2.86 6.77 4.31
C GLY A 131 -2.16 6.82 2.95
N ILE A 132 -2.16 5.73 2.22
CA ILE A 132 -1.54 5.61 0.89
C ILE A 132 -2.22 6.52 -0.15
N ILE A 133 -3.52 6.69 -0.06
CA ILE A 133 -4.26 7.57 -0.98
C ILE A 133 -4.13 9.03 -0.58
N THR A 134 -4.15 9.35 0.72
CA THR A 134 -4.26 10.72 1.22
C THR A 134 -2.91 11.43 1.28
N TYR A 135 -1.94 10.86 1.98
CA TYR A 135 -0.70 11.57 2.32
C TYR A 135 0.27 11.82 1.16
N PRO A 136 0.54 10.86 0.26
CA PRO A 136 1.52 11.07 -0.79
C PRO A 136 1.17 12.22 -1.70
N LEU A 137 -0.08 12.30 -2.12
CA LEU A 137 -0.55 13.35 -3.00
C LEU A 137 -0.44 14.72 -2.33
N THR A 138 -0.86 14.82 -1.07
CA THR A 138 -0.78 16.06 -0.28
C THR A 138 0.66 16.53 -0.12
N ILE A 139 1.57 15.64 0.26
CA ILE A 139 2.98 15.98 0.48
C ILE A 139 3.64 16.42 -0.84
N VAL A 140 3.41 15.69 -1.92
CA VAL A 140 4.00 16.01 -3.22
C VAL A 140 3.45 17.34 -3.76
N THR A 141 2.14 17.58 -3.69
CA THR A 141 1.55 18.84 -4.17
C THR A 141 2.03 20.04 -3.37
N ASN A 142 2.20 19.89 -2.05
CA ASN A 142 2.73 20.95 -1.20
C ASN A 142 4.21 21.28 -1.50
N ALA A 143 4.98 20.30 -1.97
CA ALA A 143 6.40 20.47 -2.30
C ALA A 143 6.61 21.07 -3.71
N LEU A 144 5.61 21.02 -4.59
CA LEU A 144 5.70 21.53 -5.95
C LEU A 144 5.29 23.00 -6.00
N SER A 145 6.03 23.80 -6.79
CA SER A 145 5.80 25.25 -6.94
C SER A 145 4.61 25.62 -7.84
N GLY A 146 3.82 24.66 -8.27
CA GLY A 146 2.70 24.85 -9.22
C GLY A 146 3.11 24.84 -10.69
N LYS A 147 4.37 25.12 -11.03
CA LYS A 147 4.87 25.02 -12.40
C LYS A 147 5.02 23.54 -12.78
N HIS A 148 4.46 23.16 -13.93
CA HIS A 148 4.44 21.78 -14.43
C HIS A 148 3.77 20.77 -13.50
N MET A 149 2.86 21.21 -12.62
CA MET A 149 2.17 20.36 -11.63
C MET A 149 1.55 19.11 -12.27
N GLY A 150 0.84 19.26 -13.37
CA GLY A 150 0.21 18.13 -14.06
C GLY A 150 1.20 17.09 -14.55
N THR A 151 2.36 17.51 -15.05
CA THR A 151 3.43 16.59 -15.49
C THR A 151 4.04 15.84 -14.32
N TYR A 152 4.33 16.53 -13.21
CA TYR A 152 4.83 15.89 -11.99
C TYR A 152 3.84 14.87 -11.42
N LEU A 153 2.56 15.22 -11.35
CA LEU A 153 1.53 14.31 -10.87
C LEU A 153 1.35 13.10 -11.80
N GLY A 154 1.47 13.31 -13.12
CA GLY A 154 1.47 12.22 -14.09
C GLY A 154 2.64 11.27 -13.90
N LEU A 155 3.86 11.79 -13.71
CA LEU A 155 5.06 11.01 -13.43
C LEU A 155 4.94 10.26 -12.09
N PHE A 156 4.41 10.91 -11.08
CA PHE A 156 4.17 10.30 -9.77
C PHE A 156 3.17 9.15 -9.86
N ASN A 157 2.05 9.32 -10.57
CA ASN A 157 1.08 8.25 -10.80
C ASN A 157 1.67 7.13 -11.65
N GLY A 158 2.49 7.44 -12.65
CA GLY A 158 3.20 6.43 -13.46
C GLY A 158 4.17 5.59 -12.62
N SER A 159 4.80 6.18 -11.61
CA SER A 159 5.73 5.47 -10.73
C SER A 159 5.06 4.39 -9.87
N ILE A 160 3.75 4.43 -9.69
CA ILE A 160 2.98 3.42 -8.97
C ILE A 160 2.96 2.07 -9.70
N CYS A 161 3.07 2.06 -11.02
CA CYS A 161 3.07 0.84 -11.82
C CYS A 161 4.35 0.02 -11.61
N MET A 162 5.49 0.67 -11.40
CA MET A 162 6.78 -0.01 -11.27
C MET A 162 6.83 -0.99 -10.10
N PRO A 163 6.46 -0.64 -8.85
CA PRO A 163 6.47 -1.59 -7.74
C PRO A 163 5.53 -2.77 -7.95
N GLN A 164 4.42 -2.59 -8.65
CA GLN A 164 3.49 -3.68 -8.96
C GLN A 164 4.12 -4.68 -9.93
N ILE A 165 4.82 -4.20 -10.94
CA ILE A 165 5.54 -5.04 -11.89
C ILE A 165 6.68 -5.79 -11.18
N VAL A 166 7.48 -5.08 -10.40
CA VAL A 166 8.60 -5.68 -9.65
C VAL A 166 8.10 -6.73 -8.66
N ALA A 167 7.04 -6.42 -7.91
CA ALA A 167 6.42 -7.35 -6.96
C ALA A 167 5.94 -8.62 -7.66
N SER A 168 5.25 -8.47 -8.79
CA SER A 168 4.75 -9.60 -9.57
C SER A 168 5.88 -10.47 -10.12
N LEU A 169 6.94 -9.87 -10.64
CA LEU A 169 8.12 -10.62 -11.14
C LEU A 169 8.86 -11.33 -10.00
N LEU A 170 9.07 -10.67 -8.87
CA LEU A 170 9.72 -11.28 -7.70
C LEU A 170 8.90 -12.41 -7.10
N SER A 171 7.57 -12.40 -7.24
CA SER A 171 6.72 -13.46 -6.72
C SER A 171 7.02 -14.82 -7.35
N PHE A 172 7.47 -14.87 -8.61
CA PHE A 172 7.90 -16.11 -9.26
C PHE A 172 9.09 -16.78 -8.57
N ILE A 173 9.91 -16.00 -7.89
CA ILE A 173 11.06 -16.49 -7.13
C ILE A 173 10.68 -16.69 -5.66
N LEU A 174 10.07 -15.71 -5.03
CA LEU A 174 9.77 -15.71 -3.60
C LEU A 174 8.73 -16.76 -3.23
N PHE A 175 7.69 -16.94 -4.04
CA PHE A 175 6.61 -17.87 -3.73
C PHE A 175 7.11 -19.32 -3.58
N PRO A 176 7.84 -19.91 -4.54
CA PRO A 176 8.39 -21.25 -4.38
C PRO A 176 9.48 -21.33 -3.31
N MET A 177 10.31 -20.29 -3.14
CA MET A 177 11.35 -20.26 -2.11
C MET A 177 10.77 -20.31 -0.69
N LEU A 178 9.59 -19.74 -0.49
CA LEU A 178 8.90 -19.67 0.80
C LEU A 178 7.89 -20.81 1.02
N GLY A 179 8.02 -21.90 0.27
CA GLY A 179 7.24 -23.11 0.46
C GLY A 179 5.90 -23.15 -0.28
N SER A 180 5.67 -22.25 -1.22
CA SER A 180 4.46 -22.19 -2.08
C SER A 180 3.15 -22.05 -1.29
N HIS A 181 3.20 -21.38 -0.15
CA HIS A 181 2.01 -21.01 0.64
C HIS A 181 1.65 -19.56 0.43
N GLN A 182 0.40 -19.30 0.01
CA GLN A 182 -0.08 -17.95 -0.25
C GLN A 182 -0.13 -17.09 1.02
N ALA A 183 -0.46 -17.70 2.16
CA ALA A 183 -0.45 -17.01 3.45
C ALA A 183 0.95 -16.46 3.82
N THR A 184 2.03 -17.15 3.46
CA THR A 184 3.40 -16.70 3.72
C THR A 184 3.73 -15.41 2.98
N MET A 185 3.12 -15.17 1.81
CA MET A 185 3.32 -13.93 1.05
C MET A 185 2.80 -12.70 1.79
N PHE A 186 1.88 -12.86 2.74
CA PHE A 186 1.44 -11.79 3.64
C PHE A 186 2.52 -11.37 4.65
N LEU A 187 3.40 -12.27 5.04
CA LEU A 187 4.58 -11.91 5.84
C LEU A 187 5.54 -11.03 5.04
N VAL A 188 5.75 -11.35 3.77
CA VAL A 188 6.55 -10.52 2.86
C VAL A 188 5.90 -9.15 2.67
N ALA A 189 4.60 -9.12 2.39
CA ALA A 189 3.85 -7.88 2.23
C ALA A 189 3.91 -7.00 3.49
N GLY A 190 3.75 -7.59 4.67
CA GLY A 190 3.86 -6.89 5.94
C GLY A 190 5.25 -6.31 6.18
N ALA A 191 6.30 -7.08 5.90
CA ALA A 191 7.69 -6.63 6.01
C ALA A 191 7.99 -5.47 5.05
N VAL A 192 7.55 -5.56 3.80
CA VAL A 192 7.75 -4.49 2.79
C VAL A 192 6.96 -3.24 3.17
N LEU A 193 5.73 -3.38 3.65
CA LEU A 193 4.95 -2.21 4.10
C LEU A 193 5.59 -1.55 5.33
N LEU A 194 6.17 -2.34 6.21
CA LEU A 194 6.92 -1.82 7.37
C LEU A 194 8.18 -1.04 6.93
N LEU A 195 8.89 -1.52 5.91
CA LEU A 195 9.97 -0.75 5.28
C LEU A 195 9.45 0.58 4.72
N GLY A 196 8.27 0.58 4.10
CA GLY A 196 7.59 1.79 3.67
C GLY A 196 7.30 2.74 4.83
N ALA A 197 6.82 2.24 5.95
CA ALA A 197 6.57 3.03 7.15
C ALA A 197 7.86 3.69 7.67
N PHE A 198 8.95 2.95 7.78
CA PHE A 198 10.24 3.53 8.18
C PHE A 198 10.79 4.53 7.16
N SER A 199 10.56 4.32 5.87
CA SER A 199 10.95 5.25 4.82
C SER A 199 10.24 6.60 4.92
N VAL A 200 9.08 6.67 5.56
CA VAL A 200 8.39 7.94 5.85
C VAL A 200 9.28 8.88 6.67
N CYS A 201 10.13 8.35 7.54
CA CYS A 201 11.07 9.15 8.34
C CYS A 201 12.08 9.92 7.48
N LEU A 202 12.31 9.51 6.23
CA LEU A 202 13.20 10.19 5.28
C LEU A 202 12.57 11.42 4.65
N ILE A 203 11.25 11.57 4.73
CA ILE A 203 10.54 12.72 4.19
C ILE A 203 10.87 13.94 5.04
N LYS A 204 11.47 14.95 4.41
CA LYS A 204 11.69 16.25 5.05
C LYS A 204 10.50 17.14 4.70
N GLU A 205 9.72 17.50 5.71
CA GLU A 205 8.69 18.51 5.56
C GLU A 205 9.38 19.87 5.38
N THR A 206 9.16 20.50 4.25
CA THR A 206 9.41 21.93 4.11
C THR A 206 8.27 22.62 4.84
N HIS A 207 8.51 23.03 6.09
CA HIS A 207 7.64 24.01 6.71
C HIS A 207 7.77 25.28 5.87
N GLY A 208 6.77 25.55 5.04
CA GLY A 208 6.62 26.88 4.46
C GLY A 208 6.44 27.86 5.62
N GLU A 209 7.39 28.80 5.74
CA GLU A 209 7.29 30.00 6.54
C GLU A 209 6.09 30.82 6.09
#